data_a86c077c66ca97165cac762fe56e09f3
#
_entry.id   a86c077c66ca97165cac762fe56e09f3
#
_cell.length_a   1.000
_cell.length_b   1.000
_cell.length_c   1.000
_cell.angle_alpha   90.00
_cell.angle_beta   90.00
_cell.angle_gamma   90.00
#
_symmetry.space_group_name_H-M   'P 1'
#
loop_
_entity.id
_entity.type
_entity.pdbx_description
1 polymer ?
#
loop_
_entity_poly.entity_id
_entity_poly.type
_entity_poly.pdbx_seq_one_letter_code
_entity_poly.pdbx_strand_id
1 'polypeptide(L)'
;MLRLEFGVPGMERWKKGDEIPDITGGATPVRLHFAFYEDCLAFDAYKAAEHIQAPVLMVQGDRDEYVPLHQSRRLHDALKGRKRLEVLPGADHSFTEPEDFRRMIGLLADWMIEHLPRR
;
A
#
# COMPACT_ATOMS: atom_id res chain seq x y z
N MET A 1 -2.08 2.36 9.53
CA MET A 1 -3.24 1.97 8.73
C MET A 1 -4.33 1.32 9.56
N LEU A 2 -4.19 0.09 10.07
CA LEU A 2 -5.23 -0.61 10.86
C LEU A 2 -5.81 0.20 12.03
N ARG A 3 -5.01 1.00 12.74
CA ARG A 3 -5.50 1.88 13.81
C ARG A 3 -6.40 3.02 13.30
N LEU A 4 -6.16 3.50 12.09
CA LEU A 4 -7.01 4.54 11.49
C LEU A 4 -8.35 3.95 11.05
N GLU A 5 -8.35 2.73 10.59
CA GLU A 5 -9.52 2.03 10.07
C GLU A 5 -10.45 1.52 11.19
N PHE A 6 -9.88 0.89 12.22
CA PHE A 6 -10.68 0.31 13.31
C PHE A 6 -10.91 1.27 14.49
N GLY A 7 -10.13 2.34 14.58
CA GLY A 7 -10.12 3.22 15.73
C GLY A 7 -9.71 2.51 17.02
N VAL A 8 -9.64 3.25 18.12
CA VAL A 8 -9.29 2.69 19.44
C VAL A 8 -10.27 1.60 19.88
N PRO A 9 -11.61 1.78 19.78
CA PRO A 9 -12.55 0.76 20.21
C PRO A 9 -12.46 -0.54 19.39
N GLY A 10 -12.20 -0.44 18.07
CA GLY A 10 -12.04 -1.60 17.21
C GLY A 10 -10.77 -2.39 17.52
N MET A 11 -9.67 -1.70 17.78
CA MET A 11 -8.41 -2.35 18.19
C MET A 11 -8.55 -3.07 19.53
N GLU A 12 -9.26 -2.49 20.51
CA GLU A 12 -9.51 -3.12 21.79
C GLU A 12 -10.42 -4.36 21.66
N ARG A 13 -11.44 -4.31 20.81
CA ARG A 13 -12.26 -5.50 20.52
C ARG A 13 -11.43 -6.62 19.88
N TRP A 14 -10.61 -6.28 18.90
CA TRP A 14 -9.72 -7.25 18.25
C TRP A 14 -8.78 -7.91 19.26
N LYS A 15 -8.14 -7.11 20.11
CA LYS A 15 -7.23 -7.60 21.15
C LYS A 15 -7.89 -8.56 22.13
N LYS A 16 -9.17 -8.36 22.44
CA LYS A 16 -9.93 -9.21 23.37
C LYS A 16 -10.50 -10.48 22.75
N GLY A 17 -10.86 -10.44 21.47
CA GLY A 17 -11.64 -11.49 20.81
C GLY A 17 -10.92 -12.25 19.72
N ASP A 18 -9.69 -11.84 19.37
CA ASP A 18 -8.94 -12.38 18.21
C ASP A 18 -9.75 -12.35 16.89
N GLU A 19 -10.68 -11.42 16.78
CA GLU A 19 -11.47 -11.20 15.57
C GLU A 19 -11.25 -9.78 15.07
N ILE A 20 -10.80 -9.64 13.83
CA ILE A 20 -10.73 -8.32 13.23
C ILE A 20 -12.15 -7.81 12.99
N PRO A 21 -12.40 -6.51 13.24
CA PRO A 21 -13.64 -5.89 12.82
C PRO A 21 -13.86 -6.13 11.32
N ASP A 22 -15.07 -6.52 10.95
CA ASP A 22 -15.41 -6.74 9.53
C ASP A 22 -15.31 -5.42 8.79
N ILE A 23 -14.35 -5.35 7.89
CA ILE A 23 -14.11 -4.21 6.98
C ILE A 23 -14.71 -4.46 5.60
N THR A 24 -15.17 -5.67 5.32
CA THR A 24 -15.66 -6.05 4.00
C THR A 24 -17.19 -6.11 3.92
N GLY A 25 -17.89 -5.95 5.04
CA GLY A 25 -19.33 -6.13 5.13
C GLY A 25 -19.79 -7.59 4.95
N GLY A 26 -18.85 -8.54 5.05
CA GLY A 26 -19.13 -9.96 4.92
C GLY A 26 -19.88 -10.54 6.12
N ALA A 27 -20.72 -11.57 5.91
CA ALA A 27 -21.48 -12.22 6.95
C ALA A 27 -20.63 -13.08 7.91
N THR A 28 -19.36 -13.33 7.55
CA THR A 28 -18.47 -14.19 8.35
C THR A 28 -17.32 -13.37 8.88
N PRO A 29 -17.16 -13.22 10.21
CA PRO A 29 -16.03 -12.53 10.79
C PRO A 29 -14.69 -13.18 10.39
N VAL A 30 -13.73 -12.39 10.02
CA VAL A 30 -12.37 -12.88 9.76
C VAL A 30 -11.67 -13.05 11.10
N ARG A 31 -11.28 -14.28 11.40
CA ARG A 31 -10.48 -14.59 12.60
C ARG A 31 -9.01 -14.38 12.30
N LEU A 32 -8.42 -13.49 13.06
CA LEU A 32 -7.00 -13.20 13.00
C LEU A 32 -6.52 -12.85 14.41
N HIS A 33 -5.52 -13.56 14.90
CA HIS A 33 -4.97 -13.28 16.22
C HIS A 33 -4.36 -11.87 16.28
N PHE A 34 -4.57 -11.18 17.39
CA PHE A 34 -4.02 -9.83 17.58
C PHE A 34 -2.49 -9.80 17.53
N ALA A 35 -1.85 -10.94 17.82
CA ALA A 35 -0.40 -11.13 17.65
C ALA A 35 0.10 -10.79 16.23
N PHE A 36 -0.75 -10.94 15.20
CA PHE A 36 -0.40 -10.49 13.84
C PHE A 36 -0.14 -8.98 13.79
N TYR A 37 -0.99 -8.19 14.45
CA TYR A 37 -0.77 -6.74 14.52
C TYR A 37 0.50 -6.40 15.31
N GLU A 38 0.73 -7.10 16.43
CA GLU A 38 1.94 -6.89 17.25
C GLU A 38 3.20 -7.23 16.46
N ASP A 39 3.19 -8.31 15.69
CA ASP A 39 4.28 -8.69 14.81
C ASP A 39 4.52 -7.63 13.72
N CYS A 40 3.46 -7.13 13.09
CA CYS A 40 3.56 -6.05 12.09
C CYS A 40 4.22 -4.78 12.63
N LEU A 41 4.12 -4.50 13.95
CA LEU A 41 4.79 -3.33 14.55
C LEU A 41 6.32 -3.46 14.60
N ALA A 42 6.85 -4.68 14.49
CA ALA A 42 8.29 -4.93 14.42
C ALA A 42 8.88 -4.56 13.05
N PHE A 43 8.05 -4.39 12.03
CA PHE A 43 8.49 -4.08 10.66
C PHE A 43 8.26 -2.61 10.34
N ASP A 44 9.32 -1.95 9.89
CA ASP A 44 9.27 -0.57 9.42
C ASP A 44 9.61 -0.54 7.92
N ALA A 45 8.56 -0.43 7.09
CA ALA A 45 8.71 -0.39 5.64
C ALA A 45 9.56 0.79 5.16
N TYR A 46 9.54 1.91 5.86
CA TYR A 46 10.32 3.09 5.49
C TYR A 46 11.82 2.88 5.75
N LYS A 47 12.17 2.24 6.86
CA LYS A 47 13.57 1.82 7.12
C LYS A 47 14.04 0.77 6.13
N ALA A 48 13.18 -0.20 5.79
CA ALA A 48 13.51 -1.19 4.78
C ALA A 48 13.73 -0.56 3.41
N ALA A 49 12.93 0.45 3.03
CA ALA A 49 13.07 1.18 1.77
C ALA A 49 14.43 1.87 1.62
N GLU A 50 15.06 2.30 2.69
CA GLU A 50 16.39 2.93 2.65
C GLU A 50 17.48 1.99 2.11
N HIS A 51 17.27 0.67 2.16
CA HIS A 51 18.21 -0.35 1.70
C HIS A 51 17.93 -0.86 0.28
N ILE A 52 16.83 -0.41 -0.35
CA ILE A 52 16.48 -0.81 -1.71
C ILE A 52 17.40 -0.11 -2.70
N GLN A 53 18.15 -0.93 -3.47
CA GLN A 53 19.07 -0.45 -4.51
C GLN A 53 18.46 -0.51 -5.92
N ALA A 54 17.45 -1.35 -6.11
CA ALA A 54 16.76 -1.48 -7.40
C ALA A 54 16.00 -0.20 -7.75
N PRO A 55 15.87 0.12 -9.06
CA PRO A 55 14.96 1.17 -9.51
C PRO A 55 13.51 0.86 -9.10
N VAL A 56 12.82 1.85 -8.53
CA VAL A 56 11.45 1.69 -8.02
C VAL A 56 10.51 2.67 -8.71
N LEU A 57 9.48 2.15 -9.36
CA LEU A 57 8.31 2.91 -9.78
C LEU A 57 7.15 2.64 -8.82
N MET A 58 6.52 3.70 -8.33
CA MET A 58 5.28 3.66 -7.58
C MET A 58 4.19 4.34 -8.41
N VAL A 59 3.04 3.69 -8.55
CA VAL A 59 1.87 4.27 -9.22
C VAL A 59 0.71 4.24 -8.25
N GLN A 60 0.05 5.38 -8.05
CA GLN A 60 -1.09 5.50 -7.14
C GLN A 60 -2.15 6.43 -7.72
N GLY A 61 -3.42 6.08 -7.48
CA GLY A 61 -4.53 6.99 -7.74
C GLY A 61 -4.65 8.08 -6.67
N ASP A 62 -5.08 9.29 -7.03
CA ASP A 62 -5.29 10.37 -6.06
C ASP A 62 -6.65 10.24 -5.33
N ARG A 63 -7.52 9.33 -5.79
CA ARG A 63 -8.75 8.93 -5.11
C ARG A 63 -8.65 7.56 -4.43
N ASP A 64 -7.43 7.13 -4.12
CA ASP A 64 -7.20 5.91 -3.36
C ASP A 64 -7.79 6.07 -1.95
N GLU A 65 -8.87 5.35 -1.69
CA GLU A 65 -9.62 5.37 -0.43
C GLU A 65 -8.97 4.54 0.68
N TYR A 66 -8.02 3.67 0.34
CA TYR A 66 -7.34 2.78 1.29
C TYR A 66 -5.96 3.28 1.70
N VAL A 67 -5.20 3.81 0.75
CA VAL A 67 -3.83 4.25 0.99
C VAL A 67 -3.71 5.77 0.81
N PRO A 68 -3.62 6.55 1.88
CA PRO A 68 -3.43 7.99 1.78
C PRO A 68 -2.14 8.35 1.03
N LEU A 69 -2.22 9.26 0.10
CA LEU A 69 -1.10 9.66 -0.78
C LEU A 69 0.17 10.09 -0.02
N HIS A 70 0.01 10.65 1.19
CA HIS A 70 1.16 11.05 2.01
C HIS A 70 2.03 9.85 2.44
N GLN A 71 1.45 8.64 2.55
CA GLN A 71 2.21 7.43 2.87
C GLN A 71 3.10 7.02 1.70
N SER A 72 2.59 7.07 0.47
CA SER A 72 3.39 6.79 -0.72
C SER A 72 4.48 7.83 -0.93
N ARG A 73 4.19 9.11 -0.69
CA ARG A 73 5.20 10.17 -0.72
C ARG A 73 6.31 9.92 0.29
N ARG A 74 5.95 9.58 1.53
CA ARG A 74 6.92 9.25 2.58
C ARG A 74 7.77 8.04 2.20
N LEU A 75 7.15 6.99 1.62
CA LEU A 75 7.88 5.81 1.15
C LEU A 75 8.83 6.18 0.01
N HIS A 76 8.35 6.96 -0.96
CA HIS A 76 9.17 7.48 -2.04
C HIS A 76 10.38 8.25 -1.50
N ASP A 77 10.20 9.13 -0.51
CA ASP A 77 11.30 9.93 0.07
C ASP A 77 12.33 9.04 0.79
N ALA A 78 11.90 7.94 1.41
CA ALA A 78 12.79 6.99 2.08
C ALA A 78 13.69 6.20 1.11
N LEU A 79 13.22 5.94 -0.10
CA LEU A 79 14.02 5.25 -1.13
C LEU A 79 15.27 6.06 -1.46
N LYS A 80 16.42 5.41 -1.56
CA LYS A 80 17.72 6.07 -1.86
C LYS A 80 18.14 5.92 -3.32
N GLY A 81 17.69 4.88 -3.99
CA GLY A 81 18.02 4.58 -5.38
C GLY A 81 17.21 5.41 -6.39
N ARG A 82 17.28 5.01 -7.67
CA ARG A 82 16.44 5.59 -8.72
C ARG A 82 14.97 5.31 -8.41
N LYS A 83 14.17 6.35 -8.40
CA LYS A 83 12.77 6.26 -7.97
C LYS A 83 11.89 7.21 -8.74
N ARG A 84 10.61 6.85 -8.86
CA ARG A 84 9.58 7.67 -9.46
C ARG A 84 8.25 7.37 -8.78
N LEU A 85 7.46 8.40 -8.48
CA LEU A 85 6.09 8.29 -8.02
C LEU A 85 5.17 8.95 -9.05
N GLU A 86 4.31 8.16 -9.66
CA GLU A 86 3.26 8.62 -10.57
C GLU A 86 1.92 8.63 -9.83
N VAL A 87 1.28 9.78 -9.83
CA VAL A 87 -0.06 9.95 -9.26
C VAL A 87 -1.05 10.12 -10.41
N LEU A 88 -1.98 9.16 -10.55
CA LEU A 88 -3.01 9.19 -11.58
C LEU A 88 -4.24 9.95 -11.08
N PRO A 89 -4.55 11.11 -11.68
CA PRO A 89 -5.71 11.90 -11.28
C PRO A 89 -7.02 11.13 -11.52
N GLY A 90 -7.87 11.08 -10.49
CA GLY A 90 -9.18 10.45 -10.54
C GLY A 90 -9.19 8.94 -10.29
N ALA A 91 -8.04 8.27 -10.35
CA ALA A 91 -7.96 6.83 -10.17
C ALA A 91 -8.18 6.41 -8.72
N ASP A 92 -8.91 5.30 -8.52
CA ASP A 92 -9.12 4.64 -7.24
C ASP A 92 -7.97 3.67 -6.89
N HIS A 93 -8.08 3.00 -5.74
CA HIS A 93 -7.09 2.01 -5.30
C HIS A 93 -6.86 0.86 -6.28
N SER A 94 -7.92 0.38 -6.90
CA SER A 94 -7.92 -0.80 -7.77
C SER A 94 -7.74 -0.47 -9.25
N PHE A 95 -7.65 0.82 -9.61
CA PHE A 95 -7.66 1.29 -11.00
C PHE A 95 -8.86 0.71 -11.76
N THR A 96 -10.05 0.84 -11.17
CA THR A 96 -11.28 0.21 -11.66
C THR A 96 -11.67 0.72 -13.06
N GLU A 97 -11.41 1.99 -13.37
CA GLU A 97 -11.65 2.53 -14.69
C GLU A 97 -10.67 1.96 -15.73
N PRO A 98 -11.15 1.43 -16.87
CA PRO A 98 -10.28 0.80 -17.87
C PRO A 98 -9.17 1.70 -18.41
N GLU A 99 -9.40 3.02 -18.45
CA GLU A 99 -8.39 3.97 -18.89
C GLU A 99 -7.25 4.12 -17.88
N ASP A 100 -7.59 4.22 -16.59
CA ASP A 100 -6.61 4.32 -15.51
C ASP A 100 -5.79 3.04 -15.41
N PHE A 101 -6.43 1.88 -15.56
CA PHE A 101 -5.76 0.60 -15.62
C PHE A 101 -4.75 0.53 -16.78
N ARG A 102 -5.16 0.94 -18.00
CA ARG A 102 -4.25 0.98 -19.16
C ARG A 102 -3.07 1.92 -18.95
N ARG A 103 -3.31 3.10 -18.38
CA ARG A 103 -2.23 4.06 -18.05
C ARG A 103 -1.25 3.47 -17.04
N MET A 104 -1.75 2.86 -15.97
CA MET A 104 -0.92 2.19 -14.96
C MET A 104 -0.07 1.10 -15.58
N ILE A 105 -0.64 0.21 -16.39
CA ILE A 105 0.11 -0.87 -17.08
C ILE A 105 1.16 -0.29 -18.03
N GLY A 106 0.83 0.77 -18.79
CA GLY A 106 1.78 1.45 -19.68
C GLY A 106 2.99 2.00 -18.92
N LEU A 107 2.76 2.71 -17.82
CA LEU A 107 3.83 3.23 -16.97
C LEU A 107 4.75 2.13 -16.41
N LEU A 108 4.15 1.02 -15.96
CA LEU A 108 4.91 -0.13 -15.44
C LEU A 108 5.74 -0.78 -16.55
N ALA A 109 5.17 -1.00 -17.74
CA ALA A 109 5.86 -1.60 -18.88
C ALA A 109 7.04 -0.72 -19.34
N ASP A 110 6.83 0.58 -19.50
CA ASP A 110 7.86 1.53 -19.92
C ASP A 110 9.00 1.58 -18.90
N TRP A 111 8.67 1.62 -17.60
CA TRP A 111 9.67 1.58 -16.53
C TRP A 111 10.50 0.31 -16.57
N MET A 112 9.86 -0.85 -16.75
CA MET A 112 10.55 -2.13 -16.83
C MET A 112 11.49 -2.17 -18.04
N ILE A 113 11.03 -1.73 -19.21
CA ILE A 113 11.84 -1.70 -20.42
C ILE A 113 13.06 -0.77 -20.24
N GLU A 114 12.87 0.39 -19.62
CA GLU A 114 13.95 1.36 -19.37
C GLU A 114 15.05 0.79 -18.45
N HIS A 115 14.65 -0.05 -17.48
CA HIS A 115 15.54 -0.49 -16.41
C HIS A 115 15.94 -1.97 -16.50
N LEU A 116 15.45 -2.72 -17.49
CA LEU A 116 15.92 -4.07 -17.74
C LEU A 116 17.39 -4.05 -18.21
N PRO A 117 18.22 -4.98 -17.70
CA PRO A 117 19.58 -5.13 -18.21
C PRO A 117 19.53 -5.44 -19.71
N ARG A 118 20.17 -4.62 -20.52
CA ARG A 118 20.37 -4.95 -21.93
C ARG A 118 21.32 -6.14 -21.99
N ARG A 119 20.83 -7.25 -22.55
CA ARG A 119 21.68 -8.40 -22.87
C ARG A 119 22.61 -8.08 -24.01
#